data_c2fdd1ff3ceab74535ad51151bdf4096
#
_entry.id   c2fdd1ff3ceab74535ad51151bdf4096
#
_cell.length_a   1.000
_cell.length_b   1.000
_cell.length_c   1.000
_cell.angle_alpha   90.00
_cell.angle_beta   90.00
_cell.angle_gamma   90.00
#
_symmetry.space_group_name_H-M   'P 1'
#
loop_
_entity.id
_entity.type
_entity.pdbx_description
1 polymer ?
#
loop_
_entity_poly.entity_id
_entity_poly.type
_entity_poly.pdbx_seq_one_letter_code
_entity_poly.pdbx_strand_id
1 'polypeptide(L)'
;SNANPRVVLKAKSDTHITVRGANGTVYINRNLKSGDTYQLPNTTGLTLSTTNAGAVEMDLDGQAIGVAGGVDQGAEAIPLDPQAIVDRFKR
;
A
#
# COMPACT_ATOMS: atom_id res chain seq x y z
N SER A 1 -8.19 1.34 14.16
CA SER A 1 -7.92 0.26 13.22
C SER A 1 -9.21 -0.22 12.58
N ASN A 2 -9.09 -0.90 11.48
CA ASN A 2 -10.21 -1.38 10.69
C ASN A 2 -10.44 -2.87 10.97
N ALA A 3 -11.65 -3.24 11.40
CA ALA A 3 -11.97 -4.62 11.75
C ALA A 3 -11.97 -5.55 10.53
N ASN A 4 -12.34 -5.03 9.35
CA ASN A 4 -12.43 -5.82 8.11
C ASN A 4 -11.72 -5.10 6.97
N PRO A 5 -10.38 -4.96 7.06
CA PRO A 5 -9.65 -4.28 6.01
C PRO A 5 -9.66 -5.11 4.73
N ARG A 6 -9.97 -4.48 3.60
CA ARG A 6 -9.85 -5.15 2.31
C ARG A 6 -8.42 -5.11 1.79
N VAL A 7 -7.73 -4.01 2.06
CA VAL A 7 -6.38 -3.79 1.56
C VAL A 7 -5.42 -3.73 2.74
N VAL A 8 -4.35 -4.52 2.66
CA VAL A 8 -3.27 -4.52 3.66
C VAL A 8 -1.96 -4.36 2.91
N LEU A 9 -1.12 -3.45 3.39
CA LEU A 9 0.24 -3.28 2.89
C LEU A 9 1.18 -4.01 3.82
N LYS A 10 2.07 -4.82 3.25
CA LYS A 10 3.04 -5.60 4.02
C LYS A 10 4.45 -5.26 3.56
N ALA A 11 5.31 -4.93 4.49
CA ALA A 11 6.72 -4.69 4.18
C ALA A 11 7.45 -6.02 4.07
N LYS A 12 8.11 -6.25 2.95
CA LYS A 12 8.96 -7.43 2.74
C LYS A 12 10.40 -7.15 3.14
N SER A 13 10.78 -5.89 3.15
CA SER A 13 12.06 -5.39 3.65
C SER A 13 11.85 -3.93 4.03
N ASP A 14 12.93 -3.26 4.45
CA ASP A 14 12.81 -1.88 4.92
C ASP A 14 12.29 -0.98 3.81
N THR A 15 11.29 -0.18 4.15
CA THR A 15 10.72 0.80 3.24
C THR A 15 10.01 1.89 4.04
N HIS A 16 9.88 3.06 3.44
CA HIS A 16 9.08 4.14 4.03
C HIS A 16 7.79 4.24 3.26
N ILE A 17 6.66 4.30 3.96
CA ILE A 17 5.37 4.49 3.31
C ILE A 17 4.67 5.74 3.81
N THR A 18 3.93 6.37 2.90
CA THR A 18 3.02 7.45 3.20
C THR A 18 1.70 7.15 2.50
N VAL A 19 0.61 7.10 3.25
CA VAL A 19 -0.72 6.91 2.69
C VAL A 19 -1.52 8.17 2.90
N ARG A 20 -2.05 8.74 1.81
CA ARG A 20 -2.83 9.97 1.83
C ARG A 20 -4.23 9.72 1.30
N GLY A 21 -5.18 10.48 1.82
CA GLY A 21 -6.54 10.48 1.32
C GLY A 21 -6.73 11.47 0.17
N ALA A 22 -7.91 11.45 -0.44
CA ALA A 22 -8.24 12.31 -1.57
C ALA A 22 -8.14 13.80 -1.26
N ASN A 23 -8.32 14.17 0.01
CA ASN A 23 -8.23 15.56 0.47
C ASN A 23 -6.84 15.93 1.01
N GLY A 24 -5.84 15.06 0.81
CA GLY A 24 -4.49 15.27 1.29
C GLY A 24 -4.23 14.85 2.72
N THR A 25 -5.23 14.33 3.42
CA THR A 25 -5.04 13.83 4.79
C THR A 25 -4.02 12.69 4.80
N VAL A 26 -3.03 12.79 5.68
CA VAL A 26 -2.02 11.74 5.85
C VAL A 26 -2.51 10.73 6.88
N TYR A 27 -2.72 9.49 6.46
CA TYR A 27 -3.15 8.42 7.35
C TYR A 27 -1.99 7.71 8.03
N ILE A 28 -0.87 7.59 7.33
CA ILE A 28 0.36 7.05 7.88
C ILE A 28 1.54 7.64 7.13
N ASN A 29 2.64 7.87 7.84
CA ASN A 29 3.91 8.33 7.29
C ASN A 29 4.99 7.75 8.20
N ARG A 30 5.51 6.59 7.81
CA ARG A 30 6.36 5.83 8.73
C ARG A 30 7.27 4.87 7.98
N ASN A 31 8.44 4.59 8.58
CA ASN A 31 9.30 3.51 8.12
C ASN A 31 8.75 2.18 8.59
N LEU A 32 8.72 1.22 7.68
CA LEU A 32 8.33 -0.16 7.98
C LEU A 32 9.53 -1.06 7.83
N LYS A 33 9.56 -2.10 8.64
CA LYS A 33 10.58 -3.15 8.58
C LYS A 33 9.95 -4.44 8.07
N SER A 34 10.78 -5.37 7.62
CA SER A 34 10.32 -6.68 7.15
C SER A 34 9.32 -7.28 8.14
N GLY A 35 8.16 -7.65 7.64
CA GLY A 35 7.09 -8.24 8.44
C GLY A 35 6.05 -7.26 8.96
N ASP A 36 6.33 -5.96 8.95
CA ASP A 36 5.36 -4.96 9.39
C ASP A 36 4.22 -4.86 8.40
N THR A 37 3.02 -4.64 8.91
CA THR A 37 1.82 -4.50 8.09
C THR A 37 1.08 -3.21 8.44
N TYR A 38 0.34 -2.70 7.46
CA TYR A 38 -0.57 -1.59 7.67
C TYR A 38 -1.92 -1.91 7.02
N GLN A 39 -2.97 -1.91 7.83
CA GLN A 39 -4.33 -2.16 7.38
C GLN A 39 -4.96 -0.84 6.95
N LEU A 40 -5.34 -0.73 5.68
CA LEU A 40 -5.95 0.50 5.18
C LEU A 40 -7.36 0.68 5.73
N PRO A 41 -7.75 1.93 6.03
CA PRO A 41 -9.17 2.19 6.27
C PRO A 41 -9.97 1.94 4.99
N ASN A 42 -11.25 1.53 5.15
CA ASN A 42 -12.13 1.26 4.00
C ASN A 42 -12.73 2.58 3.49
N THR A 43 -11.88 3.42 2.96
CA THR A 43 -12.30 4.69 2.36
C THR A 43 -11.69 4.80 0.96
N THR A 44 -12.37 5.51 0.08
CA THR A 44 -11.92 5.66 -1.31
C THR A 44 -10.91 6.79 -1.45
N GLY A 45 -10.14 6.75 -2.53
CA GLY A 45 -9.22 7.84 -2.87
C GLY A 45 -7.89 7.81 -2.16
N LEU A 46 -7.54 6.69 -1.51
CA LEU A 46 -6.24 6.56 -0.86
C LEU A 46 -5.14 6.34 -1.89
N THR A 47 -3.99 6.94 -1.64
CA THR A 47 -2.80 6.74 -2.47
C THR A 47 -1.59 6.42 -1.60
N LEU A 48 -0.67 5.65 -2.17
CA LEU A 48 0.58 5.25 -1.52
C LEU A 48 1.76 5.94 -2.16
N SER A 49 2.65 6.47 -1.33
CA SER A 49 4.00 6.85 -1.75
C SER A 49 4.99 6.05 -0.94
N THR A 50 6.05 5.57 -1.56
CA THR A 50 7.04 4.72 -0.89
C THR A 50 8.42 4.95 -1.48
N THR A 51 9.45 4.70 -0.67
CA THR A 51 10.84 4.80 -1.11
C THR A 51 11.35 3.53 -1.76
N ASN A 52 10.70 2.39 -1.48
CA ASN A 52 11.10 1.09 -2.05
C ASN A 52 9.84 0.31 -2.38
N ALA A 53 9.34 0.50 -3.59
CA ALA A 53 8.07 -0.09 -4.01
C ALA A 53 8.14 -1.62 -4.10
N GLY A 54 9.31 -2.17 -4.39
CA GLY A 54 9.50 -3.62 -4.43
C GLY A 54 9.41 -4.28 -3.08
N ALA A 55 9.50 -3.50 -1.99
CA ALA A 55 9.37 -4.01 -0.64
C ALA A 55 7.94 -3.91 -0.09
N VAL A 56 7.00 -3.34 -0.84
CA VAL A 56 5.61 -3.17 -0.40
C VAL A 56 4.73 -4.18 -1.11
N GLU A 57 4.32 -5.22 -0.38
CA GLU A 57 3.36 -6.20 -0.90
C GLU A 57 1.95 -5.67 -0.68
N MET A 58 1.12 -5.78 -1.70
CA MET A 58 -0.29 -5.40 -1.63
C MET A 58 -1.14 -6.65 -1.49
N ASP A 59 -1.86 -6.73 -0.37
CA ASP A 59 -2.78 -7.82 -0.10
C ASP A 59 -4.20 -7.30 -0.28
N LEU A 60 -5.02 -8.03 -1.02
CA LEU A 60 -6.41 -7.68 -1.25
C LEU A 60 -7.30 -8.84 -0.83
N ASP A 61 -8.24 -8.56 0.07
CA ASP A 61 -9.20 -9.55 0.59
C ASP A 61 -8.51 -10.82 1.09
N GLY A 62 -7.37 -10.65 1.75
CA GLY A 62 -6.63 -11.75 2.35
C GLY A 62 -5.64 -12.45 1.42
N GLN A 63 -5.51 -11.99 0.18
CA GLN A 63 -4.58 -12.61 -0.77
C GLN A 63 -3.50 -11.61 -1.20
N ALA A 64 -2.26 -12.08 -1.21
CA ALA A 64 -1.15 -11.30 -1.75
C ALA A 64 -1.31 -11.21 -3.27
N ILE A 65 -1.42 -9.98 -3.77
CA ILE A 65 -1.60 -9.74 -5.21
C ILE A 65 -0.26 -9.52 -5.89
N GLY A 66 0.63 -8.77 -5.25
CA GLY A 66 1.93 -8.46 -5.81
C GLY A 66 2.58 -7.30 -5.08
N VAL A 67 3.75 -6.88 -5.54
CA VAL A 67 4.46 -5.74 -4.96
C VAL A 67 4.16 -4.45 -5.73
N ALA A 68 4.32 -3.32 -5.06
CA ALA A 68 3.91 -2.03 -5.62
C ALA A 68 4.73 -1.57 -6.81
N GLY A 69 5.96 -2.05 -6.94
CA GLY A 69 6.82 -1.66 -8.05
C GLY A 69 8.17 -2.34 -7.99
N GLY A 70 9.19 -1.70 -8.56
CA GLY A 70 10.53 -2.25 -8.62
C GLY A 70 11.29 -2.17 -7.32
N VAL A 71 12.23 -3.10 -7.14
CA VAL A 71 13.11 -3.14 -5.96
C VAL A 71 13.96 -1.87 -5.94
N ASP A 72 14.05 -1.25 -4.76
CA ASP A 72 14.81 -0.03 -4.52
C ASP A 72 14.36 1.16 -5.38
N GLN A 73 13.14 1.11 -5.90
CA GLN A 73 12.57 2.20 -6.66
C GLN A 73 11.49 2.91 -5.86
N GLY A 74 11.57 4.23 -5.82
CA GLY A 74 10.51 5.03 -5.24
C GLY A 74 9.29 5.08 -6.15
N ALA A 75 8.13 5.24 -5.56
CA ALA A 75 6.87 5.42 -6.29
C ALA A 75 5.98 6.38 -5.53
N GLU A 76 5.18 7.16 -6.26
CA GLU A 76 4.30 8.16 -5.66
C GLU A 76 2.89 8.03 -6.21
N ALA A 77 1.93 8.35 -5.35
CA ALA A 77 0.51 8.45 -5.71
C ALA A 77 -0.05 7.17 -6.34
N ILE A 78 0.39 6.01 -5.85
CA ILE A 78 -0.16 4.72 -6.29
C ILE A 78 -1.58 4.59 -5.75
N PRO A 79 -2.61 4.44 -6.61
CA PRO A 79 -3.98 4.30 -6.11
C PRO A 79 -4.17 3.00 -5.36
N LEU A 80 -4.88 3.08 -4.23
CA LEU A 80 -5.06 1.95 -3.32
C LEU A 80 -6.49 1.45 -3.25
N ASP A 81 -7.41 1.98 -4.05
CA ASP A 81 -8.76 1.44 -4.11
C ASP A 81 -8.70 -0.01 -4.61
N PRO A 82 -9.56 -0.91 -4.09
CA PRO A 82 -9.50 -2.32 -4.47
C PRO A 82 -9.52 -2.56 -5.99
N GLN A 83 -10.36 -1.85 -6.72
CA GLN A 83 -10.42 -2.00 -8.18
C GLN A 83 -9.13 -1.52 -8.83
N ALA A 84 -8.53 -0.44 -8.32
CA ALA A 84 -7.27 0.06 -8.86
C ALA A 84 -6.12 -0.94 -8.64
N ILE A 85 -6.13 -1.64 -7.52
CA ILE A 85 -5.15 -2.68 -7.24
C ILE A 85 -5.33 -3.85 -8.20
N VAL A 86 -6.57 -4.29 -8.40
CA VAL A 86 -6.86 -5.37 -9.36
C VAL A 86 -6.37 -4.97 -10.75
N ASP A 87 -6.69 -3.75 -11.19
CA ASP A 87 -6.31 -3.28 -12.52
C ASP A 87 -4.80 -3.17 -12.70
N ARG A 88 -4.09 -2.79 -11.63
CA ARG A 88 -2.63 -2.65 -11.67
C ARG A 88 -1.94 -3.97 -11.98
N PHE A 89 -2.47 -5.08 -11.48
CA PHE A 89 -1.86 -6.40 -11.65
C PHE A 89 -2.56 -7.25 -12.71
N LYS A 90 -3.56 -6.68 -13.37
CA LYS A 90 -4.28 -7.36 -14.44
C LYS A 90 -3.42 -7.40 -15.70
N ARG A 91 -3.52 -8.51 -16.42
CA ARG A 91 -2.80 -8.70 -17.68
C ARG A 91 -3.72 -8.66 -18.87
#